data_a99973a9594a896d0a9ee5b53fab6a25
#
_entry.id   a99973a9594a896d0a9ee5b53fab6a25
#
_cell.length_a   1.000
_cell.length_b   1.000
_cell.length_c   1.000
_cell.angle_alpha   90.00
_cell.angle_beta   90.00
_cell.angle_gamma   90.00
#
_symmetry.space_group_name_H-M   'P 1'
#
loop_
_entity.id
_entity.type
_entity.pdbx_description
1 polymer ?
#
loop_
_entity_poly.entity_id
_entity_poly.type
_entity_poly.pdbx_seq_one_letter_code
_entity_poly.pdbx_strand_id
1 'polypeptide(L)'
;MDSIDAEATGKAAQLIAKAEQYLGTPYVWGGYSPSGFDCSGFVSYAVNNCGAGFHFGRQTAENWRRQCTIIPASQARPGDLFFFQGTYNTSGASHVGIYLGGGKMIHAGNPVKISSINTAYWQQHFYCYGRIPGM
;
A
#
# COMPACT_ATOMS: atom_id res chain seq x y z
N MET A 1 -2.44 8.55 -19.92
CA MET A 1 -1.65 7.84 -18.90
C MET A 1 -0.64 8.81 -18.31
N ASP A 2 -0.62 8.94 -17.01
CA ASP A 2 0.34 9.82 -16.36
C ASP A 2 1.70 9.13 -16.16
N SER A 3 2.68 9.84 -15.60
CA SER A 3 4.03 9.31 -15.42
C SER A 3 4.07 8.10 -14.49
N ILE A 4 3.16 8.03 -13.51
CA ILE A 4 3.07 6.90 -12.57
C ILE A 4 2.68 5.63 -13.32
N ASP A 5 1.63 5.71 -14.13
CA ASP A 5 1.16 4.56 -14.90
C ASP A 5 2.21 4.12 -15.93
N ALA A 6 2.94 5.06 -16.50
CA ALA A 6 3.98 4.74 -17.48
C ALA A 6 5.16 3.98 -16.84
N GLU A 7 5.44 4.21 -15.55
CA GLU A 7 6.51 3.51 -14.83
C GLU A 7 6.08 2.14 -14.32
N ALA A 8 4.78 1.93 -14.10
CA ALA A 8 4.26 0.68 -13.57
C ALA A 8 4.00 -0.30 -14.70
N THR A 9 4.59 -1.50 -14.61
CA THR A 9 4.46 -2.56 -15.62
C THR A 9 4.07 -3.87 -14.97
N GLY A 10 3.47 -4.78 -15.79
CA GLY A 10 3.17 -6.14 -15.35
C GLY A 10 2.28 -6.17 -14.10
N LYS A 11 2.72 -6.92 -13.11
CA LYS A 11 1.95 -7.12 -11.87
C LYS A 11 1.78 -5.84 -11.06
N ALA A 12 2.76 -4.95 -11.08
CA ALA A 12 2.65 -3.66 -10.39
C ALA A 12 1.53 -2.81 -11.00
N ALA A 13 1.43 -2.77 -12.32
CA ALA A 13 0.35 -2.06 -13.00
C ALA A 13 -1.02 -2.66 -12.67
N GLN A 14 -1.11 -3.99 -12.61
CA GLN A 14 -2.35 -4.68 -12.22
C GLN A 14 -2.75 -4.33 -10.79
N LEU A 15 -1.81 -4.31 -9.85
CA LEU A 15 -2.07 -3.95 -8.47
C LEU A 15 -2.58 -2.51 -8.35
N ILE A 16 -1.89 -1.57 -8.98
CA ILE A 16 -2.25 -0.15 -8.92
C ILE A 16 -3.63 0.08 -9.55
N ALA A 17 -3.89 -0.51 -10.70
CA ALA A 17 -5.19 -0.38 -11.36
C ALA A 17 -6.33 -0.90 -10.47
N LYS A 18 -6.11 -2.03 -9.79
CA LYS A 18 -7.09 -2.58 -8.86
C LYS A 18 -7.32 -1.65 -7.68
N ALA A 19 -6.23 -1.15 -7.09
CA ALA A 19 -6.31 -0.23 -5.95
C ALA A 19 -7.08 1.05 -6.29
N GLU A 20 -6.86 1.60 -7.47
CA GLU A 20 -7.53 2.83 -7.94
C GLU A 20 -9.04 2.69 -8.07
N GLN A 21 -9.55 1.47 -8.27
CA GLN A 21 -10.99 1.22 -8.32
C GLN A 21 -11.70 1.54 -7.01
N TYR A 22 -10.98 1.56 -5.91
CA TYR A 22 -11.56 1.75 -4.57
C TYR A 22 -11.33 3.13 -3.98
N LEU A 23 -10.82 4.07 -4.77
CA LEU A 23 -10.74 5.47 -4.33
C LEU A 23 -12.09 5.95 -3.83
N GLY A 24 -12.12 6.59 -2.65
CA GLY A 24 -13.35 7.05 -2.04
C GLY A 24 -14.03 6.06 -1.11
N THR A 25 -13.56 4.82 -1.01
CA THR A 25 -14.13 3.82 -0.09
C THR A 25 -13.89 4.24 1.36
N PRO A 26 -14.91 4.16 2.24
CA PRO A 26 -14.75 4.58 3.64
C PRO A 26 -13.73 3.73 4.41
N TYR A 27 -13.08 4.36 5.38
CA TYR A 27 -12.25 3.64 6.34
C TYR A 27 -13.13 2.92 7.36
N VAL A 28 -12.86 1.63 7.57
CA VAL A 28 -13.53 0.83 8.60
C VAL A 28 -12.46 0.01 9.31
N TRP A 29 -12.33 0.16 10.63
CA TRP A 29 -11.38 -0.60 11.42
C TRP A 29 -11.64 -2.09 11.26
N GLY A 30 -10.60 -2.86 10.88
CA GLY A 30 -10.74 -4.29 10.57
C GLY A 30 -11.36 -4.58 9.20
N GLY A 31 -11.67 -3.55 8.41
CA GLY A 31 -12.35 -3.71 7.12
C GLY A 31 -11.48 -4.39 6.06
N TYR A 32 -12.10 -5.28 5.30
CA TYR A 32 -11.45 -6.07 4.25
C TYR A 32 -12.43 -6.34 3.11
N SER A 33 -13.22 -5.34 2.73
CA SER A 33 -14.18 -5.47 1.63
C SER A 33 -14.42 -4.13 0.97
N PRO A 34 -15.01 -4.08 -0.24
CA PRO A 34 -15.30 -2.83 -0.92
C PRO A 34 -16.30 -1.91 -0.19
N SER A 35 -16.94 -2.38 0.86
CA SER A 35 -17.81 -1.53 1.70
C SER A 35 -17.02 -0.76 2.76
N GLY A 36 -15.78 -1.13 3.02
CA GLY A 36 -14.90 -0.42 3.95
C GLY A 36 -13.60 -1.17 4.16
N PHE A 37 -12.49 -0.44 4.24
CA PHE A 37 -11.16 -0.99 4.43
C PHE A 37 -10.45 -0.32 5.61
N ASP A 38 -9.64 -1.10 6.34
CA ASP A 38 -8.53 -0.51 7.07
C ASP A 38 -7.29 -0.50 6.16
N CYS A 39 -6.14 -0.01 6.66
CA CYS A 39 -4.95 0.18 5.81
C CYS A 39 -4.44 -1.14 5.23
N SER A 40 -4.27 -2.14 6.06
CA SER A 40 -3.77 -3.45 5.64
C SER A 40 -4.83 -4.27 4.92
N GLY A 41 -6.11 -4.06 5.26
CA GLY A 41 -7.23 -4.68 4.56
C GLY A 41 -7.35 -4.22 3.12
N PHE A 42 -7.16 -2.94 2.88
CA PHE A 42 -7.13 -2.37 1.53
C PHE A 42 -6.02 -3.00 0.69
N VAL A 43 -4.79 -3.02 1.22
CA VAL A 43 -3.64 -3.60 0.51
C VAL A 43 -3.87 -5.08 0.25
N SER A 44 -4.32 -5.83 1.27
CA SER A 44 -4.58 -7.27 1.14
C SER A 44 -5.64 -7.55 0.06
N TYR A 45 -6.73 -6.79 0.07
CA TYR A 45 -7.80 -6.95 -0.92
C TYR A 45 -7.30 -6.64 -2.33
N ALA A 46 -6.59 -5.54 -2.51
CA ALA A 46 -6.06 -5.16 -3.81
C ALA A 46 -5.07 -6.20 -4.34
N VAL A 47 -4.13 -6.65 -3.51
CA VAL A 47 -3.12 -7.64 -3.91
C VAL A 47 -3.77 -8.96 -4.29
N ASN A 48 -4.68 -9.47 -3.47
CA ASN A 48 -5.30 -10.78 -3.69
C ASN A 48 -6.31 -10.78 -4.85
N ASN A 49 -6.77 -9.62 -5.31
CA ASN A 49 -7.80 -9.52 -6.34
C ASN A 49 -7.35 -8.77 -7.60
N CYS A 50 -6.07 -8.45 -7.74
CA CYS A 50 -5.59 -7.68 -8.90
C CYS A 50 -5.42 -8.53 -10.18
N GLY A 51 -5.57 -9.84 -10.08
CA GLY A 51 -5.44 -10.72 -11.23
C GLY A 51 -4.00 -11.13 -11.56
N ALA A 52 -3.05 -10.83 -10.68
CA ALA A 52 -1.63 -11.15 -10.88
C ALA A 52 -1.23 -12.51 -10.28
N GLY A 53 -2.17 -13.25 -9.71
CA GLY A 53 -1.92 -14.59 -9.16
C GLY A 53 -1.45 -14.61 -7.72
N PHE A 54 -1.56 -13.50 -6.98
CA PHE A 54 -1.19 -13.46 -5.57
C PHE A 54 -2.28 -14.06 -4.68
N HIS A 55 -1.85 -14.83 -3.67
CA HIS A 55 -2.74 -15.51 -2.73
C HIS A 55 -2.19 -15.41 -1.31
N PHE A 56 -2.15 -14.19 -0.77
CA PHE A 56 -1.62 -13.97 0.58
C PHE A 56 -2.69 -13.99 1.67
N GLY A 57 -3.97 -13.90 1.30
CA GLY A 57 -5.05 -13.75 2.26
C GLY A 57 -5.05 -12.37 2.92
N ARG A 58 -5.74 -12.28 4.05
CA ARG A 58 -5.82 -11.05 4.86
C ARG A 58 -4.55 -10.91 5.72
N GLN A 59 -3.79 -9.85 5.53
CA GLN A 59 -2.56 -9.57 6.29
C GLN A 59 -2.70 -8.28 7.08
N THR A 60 -2.02 -8.18 8.22
CA THR A 60 -1.83 -6.91 8.94
C THR A 60 -0.68 -6.13 8.31
N ALA A 61 -0.53 -4.85 8.68
CA ALA A 61 0.58 -4.04 8.18
C ALA A 61 1.93 -4.66 8.54
N GLU A 62 2.09 -5.15 9.78
CA GLU A 62 3.34 -5.78 10.22
C GLU A 62 3.58 -7.11 9.53
N ASN A 63 2.53 -7.91 9.28
CA ASN A 63 2.68 -9.16 8.52
C ASN A 63 3.12 -8.88 7.09
N TRP A 64 2.61 -7.84 6.45
CA TRP A 64 3.08 -7.43 5.13
C TRP A 64 4.56 -7.07 5.18
N ARG A 65 4.97 -6.27 6.15
CA ARG A 65 6.37 -5.86 6.27
C ARG A 65 7.30 -7.06 6.42
N ARG A 66 6.90 -8.04 7.23
CA ARG A 66 7.72 -9.25 7.48
C ARG A 66 7.84 -10.15 6.25
N GLN A 67 6.84 -10.15 5.39
CA GLN A 67 6.85 -10.98 4.18
C GLN A 67 7.58 -10.33 3.02
N CYS A 68 7.64 -9.01 2.99
CA CYS A 68 8.25 -8.27 1.89
C CYS A 68 9.77 -8.31 1.95
N THR A 69 10.38 -8.23 0.76
CA THR A 69 11.80 -7.88 0.66
C THR A 69 11.94 -6.39 0.93
N ILE A 70 12.75 -6.02 1.91
CA ILE A 70 12.96 -4.61 2.25
C ILE A 70 13.77 -3.95 1.14
N ILE A 71 13.29 -2.82 0.65
CA ILE A 71 13.87 -2.10 -0.48
C ILE A 71 14.40 -0.75 0.00
N PRO A 72 15.66 -0.37 -0.36
CA PRO A 72 16.13 0.98 -0.10
C PRO A 72 15.27 2.02 -0.82
N ALA A 73 15.10 3.19 -0.23
CA ALA A 73 14.28 4.26 -0.81
C ALA A 73 14.71 4.62 -2.23
N SER A 74 16.01 4.57 -2.52
CA SER A 74 16.55 4.86 -3.86
C SER A 74 16.15 3.83 -4.92
N GLN A 75 15.68 2.66 -4.50
CA GLN A 75 15.27 1.58 -5.41
C GLN A 75 13.77 1.33 -5.38
N ALA A 76 13.02 2.09 -4.61
CA ALA A 76 11.57 1.97 -4.55
C ALA A 76 10.95 2.31 -5.89
N ARG A 77 9.95 1.52 -6.32
CA ARG A 77 9.26 1.70 -7.58
C ARG A 77 7.76 1.49 -7.41
N PRO A 78 6.93 1.96 -8.35
CA PRO A 78 5.49 1.75 -8.26
C PRO A 78 5.12 0.29 -8.04
N GLY A 79 4.19 0.05 -7.13
CA GLY A 79 3.78 -1.30 -6.73
C GLY A 79 4.47 -1.81 -5.47
N ASP A 80 5.56 -1.19 -5.03
CA ASP A 80 6.14 -1.47 -3.74
C ASP A 80 5.22 -0.98 -2.62
N LEU A 81 5.32 -1.58 -1.44
CA LEU A 81 4.57 -1.14 -0.27
C LEU A 81 5.38 -0.15 0.54
N PHE A 82 4.68 0.81 1.12
CA PHE A 82 5.26 1.86 1.94
C PHE A 82 4.76 1.66 3.36
N PHE A 83 5.68 1.44 4.31
CA PHE A 83 5.34 1.13 5.70
C PHE A 83 5.63 2.30 6.63
N PHE A 84 4.73 2.50 7.58
CA PHE A 84 4.84 3.52 8.62
C PHE A 84 4.73 2.86 9.99
N GLN A 85 5.27 3.52 11.01
CA GLN A 85 5.19 3.07 12.39
C GLN A 85 4.73 4.21 13.29
N GLY A 86 4.16 3.88 14.44
CA GLY A 86 3.75 4.87 15.42
C GLY A 86 2.54 5.73 15.01
N THR A 87 1.79 5.34 13.99
CA THR A 87 0.55 6.05 13.63
C THR A 87 -0.58 5.73 14.60
N TYR A 88 -0.47 4.61 15.32
CA TYR A 88 -1.23 4.30 16.51
C TYR A 88 -0.38 3.37 17.38
N ASN A 89 -0.84 3.09 18.61
CA ASN A 89 -0.06 2.34 19.59
C ASN A 89 -0.03 0.84 19.24
N THR A 90 0.98 0.43 18.50
CA THR A 90 1.25 -0.97 18.16
C THR A 90 2.73 -1.17 17.88
N SER A 91 3.22 -2.40 18.05
CA SER A 91 4.59 -2.75 17.68
C SER A 91 4.72 -2.91 16.17
N GLY A 92 5.88 -2.52 15.62
CA GLY A 92 6.18 -2.69 14.22
C GLY A 92 5.37 -1.75 13.33
N ALA A 93 5.09 -2.19 12.10
CA ALA A 93 4.35 -1.36 11.15
C ALA A 93 2.90 -1.16 11.60
N SER A 94 2.45 0.09 11.63
CA SER A 94 1.10 0.47 12.03
C SER A 94 0.24 0.90 10.85
N HIS A 95 0.84 1.24 9.71
CA HIS A 95 0.14 1.66 8.50
C HIS A 95 0.91 1.20 7.27
N VAL A 96 0.18 0.93 6.18
CA VAL A 96 0.77 0.51 4.92
C VAL A 96 0.00 1.15 3.77
N GLY A 97 0.75 1.54 2.73
CA GLY A 97 0.19 2.05 1.49
C GLY A 97 0.92 1.44 0.30
N ILE A 98 0.38 1.64 -0.89
CA ILE A 98 0.98 1.20 -2.15
C ILE A 98 1.67 2.41 -2.77
N TYR A 99 2.97 2.29 -3.01
CA TYR A 99 3.75 3.36 -3.62
C TYR A 99 3.38 3.52 -5.09
N LEU A 100 3.14 4.74 -5.51
CA LEU A 100 2.78 5.06 -6.89
C LEU A 100 3.95 5.65 -7.69
N GLY A 101 5.07 5.93 -7.03
CA GLY A 101 6.14 6.73 -7.60
C GLY A 101 5.88 8.22 -7.39
N GLY A 102 6.85 9.06 -7.72
CA GLY A 102 6.70 10.51 -7.65
C GLY A 102 6.39 11.07 -6.26
N GLY A 103 6.73 10.34 -5.20
CA GLY A 103 6.47 10.76 -3.83
C GLY A 103 5.01 10.62 -3.42
N LYS A 104 4.25 9.73 -4.06
CA LYS A 104 2.82 9.51 -3.77
C LYS A 104 2.52 8.07 -3.43
N MET A 105 1.50 7.87 -2.62
CA MET A 105 0.97 6.55 -2.31
C MET A 105 -0.55 6.53 -2.40
N ILE A 106 -1.12 5.36 -2.70
CA ILE A 106 -2.55 5.10 -2.52
C ILE A 106 -2.72 4.25 -1.27
N HIS A 107 -3.62 4.65 -0.39
CA HIS A 107 -3.79 3.98 0.90
C HIS A 107 -5.20 4.19 1.45
N ALA A 108 -5.57 3.36 2.43
CA ALA A 108 -6.82 3.55 3.12
C ALA A 108 -6.64 4.61 4.22
N GLY A 109 -6.89 5.86 3.84
CA GLY A 109 -7.21 6.91 4.77
C GLY A 109 -8.73 6.89 5.00
N ASN A 110 -9.29 7.99 5.36
CA ASN A 110 -10.75 8.10 5.44
C ASN A 110 -11.21 9.24 4.51
N PRO A 111 -11.52 8.95 3.24
CA PRO A 111 -11.58 7.64 2.58
C PRO A 111 -10.26 7.15 1.99
N VAL A 112 -10.28 6.02 1.26
CA VAL A 112 -9.17 5.59 0.40
C VAL A 112 -8.81 6.73 -0.53
N LYS A 113 -7.53 7.10 -0.57
CA LYS A 113 -7.07 8.28 -1.31
C LYS A 113 -5.60 8.16 -1.71
N ILE A 114 -5.20 9.07 -2.59
CA ILE A 114 -3.80 9.27 -2.95
C ILE A 114 -3.26 10.42 -2.08
N SER A 115 -2.13 10.18 -1.43
CA SER A 115 -1.48 11.16 -0.56
C SER A 115 -0.02 11.35 -0.94
N SER A 116 0.50 12.56 -0.74
CA SER A 116 1.94 12.80 -0.81
C SER A 116 2.60 12.23 0.44
N ILE A 117 3.71 11.50 0.26
CA ILE A 117 4.52 11.01 1.37
C ILE A 117 5.49 12.07 1.88
N ASN A 118 5.59 13.21 1.20
CA ASN A 118 6.54 14.28 1.52
C ASN A 118 5.96 15.32 2.49
N THR A 119 5.10 14.86 3.40
CA THR A 119 4.57 15.67 4.49
C THR A 119 5.31 15.38 5.77
N ALA A 120 5.30 16.32 6.72
CA ALA A 120 5.95 16.12 8.02
C ALA A 120 5.42 14.89 8.73
N TYR A 121 4.10 14.69 8.69
CA TYR A 121 3.46 13.56 9.36
C TYR A 121 3.98 12.22 8.83
N TRP A 122 3.94 12.02 7.51
CA TRP A 122 4.37 10.74 6.92
C TRP A 122 5.88 10.54 7.04
N GLN A 123 6.68 11.60 6.94
CA GLN A 123 8.13 11.49 7.11
C GLN A 123 8.52 11.12 8.54
N GLN A 124 7.81 11.64 9.55
CA GLN A 124 8.05 11.29 10.94
C GLN A 124 7.72 9.83 11.25
N HIS A 125 6.76 9.25 10.53
CA HIS A 125 6.29 7.89 10.75
C HIS A 125 6.85 6.88 9.76
N PHE A 126 7.70 7.30 8.85
CA PHE A 126 8.29 6.41 7.86
C PHE A 126 9.07 5.28 8.52
N TYR A 127 8.82 4.05 8.06
CA TYR A 127 9.53 2.85 8.53
C TYR A 127 10.44 2.31 7.41
N CYS A 128 9.85 1.81 6.33
CA CYS A 128 10.61 1.25 5.22
C CYS A 128 9.72 1.05 4.00
N TYR A 129 10.35 0.77 2.85
CA TYR A 129 9.67 0.23 1.69
C TYR A 129 9.82 -1.28 1.67
N GLY A 130 8.86 -1.99 1.11
CA GLY A 130 8.93 -3.43 0.91
C GLY A 130 8.37 -3.84 -0.43
N ARG A 131 8.97 -4.87 -1.04
CA ARG A 131 8.50 -5.43 -2.30
C ARG A 131 7.81 -6.76 -2.03
N ILE A 132 6.59 -6.91 -2.52
CA ILE A 132 5.80 -8.12 -2.37
C ILE A 132 6.53 -9.27 -3.07
N PRO A 133 6.68 -10.45 -2.42
CA PRO A 133 7.28 -11.62 -3.08
C PRO A 133 6.53 -11.96 -4.37
N GLY A 134 7.27 -12.11 -5.45
CA GLY A 134 6.70 -12.40 -6.77
C GLY A 134 6.30 -11.18 -7.59
N MET A 135 6.44 -10.00 -7.02
CA MET A 135 6.11 -8.76 -7.75
C MET A 135 7.08 -8.49 -8.89
#